data_1776e20fbc7e6a11bd6c6a0ebbb2fa0d
#
_entry.id   1776e20fbc7e6a11bd6c6a0ebbb2fa0d
#
_cell.length_a   1.000
_cell.length_b   1.000
_cell.length_c   1.000
_cell.angle_alpha   90.00
_cell.angle_beta   90.00
_cell.angle_gamma   90.00
#
_symmetry.space_group_name_H-M   'P 1'
#
loop_
_entity.id
_entity.type
_entity.pdbx_description
1 polymer ?
#
loop_
_entity_poly.entity_id
_entity_poly.type
_entity_poly.pdbx_seq_one_letter_code
_entity_poly.pdbx_strand_id
1 'polypeptide(L)'
;MDEKLFSARMAEYKSAVDNYLDACLEETQCASYHKLTDSMHYSLTAGGKRLRAILVLEFCRICGGDVEKALPVACGVEMLHTYSLIHDDLPVMDNDDLRRGKPSNHKVFGECTATLAGDALQAFAFETVLGAPLPAERALACGRILAKAAGHEGICGGQQLDLEWEGRALTEDELHEIHLRKTSALIRAACLMGVAAAGGTQAQRDAAARYADHFGYAFQIRDDMLDVIGDEKTFGKPIGSDREEGKTTFVDLLGLEKSQQLVREH
;
A
#
# COMPACT_ATOMS: atom_id res chain seq x y z
N MET A 1 17.76 10.48 -15.88
CA MET A 1 17.79 10.92 -14.45
C MET A 1 19.05 10.31 -13.85
N ASP A 2 19.80 11.06 -13.07
CA ASP A 2 20.99 10.51 -12.38
C ASP A 2 20.52 9.48 -11.34
N GLU A 3 20.95 8.24 -11.47
CA GLU A 3 20.55 7.11 -10.61
C GLU A 3 20.92 7.37 -9.14
N LYS A 4 22.04 8.05 -8.90
CA LYS A 4 22.47 8.43 -7.55
C LYS A 4 21.51 9.44 -6.93
N LEU A 5 21.06 10.43 -7.72
CA LEU A 5 20.11 11.44 -7.24
C LEU A 5 18.73 10.83 -6.96
N PHE A 6 18.31 9.88 -7.80
CA PHE A 6 17.07 9.13 -7.58
C PHE A 6 17.14 8.32 -6.28
N SER A 7 18.20 7.52 -6.09
CA SER A 7 18.37 6.68 -4.90
C SER A 7 18.47 7.52 -3.63
N ALA A 8 19.16 8.66 -3.66
CA ALA A 8 19.28 9.56 -2.52
C ALA A 8 17.91 10.13 -2.12
N ARG A 9 17.08 10.56 -3.09
CA ARG A 9 15.74 11.09 -2.82
C ARG A 9 14.79 10.01 -2.27
N MET A 10 14.85 8.82 -2.81
CA MET A 10 14.08 7.69 -2.30
C MET A 10 14.41 7.39 -0.83
N ALA A 11 15.70 7.43 -0.47
CA ALA A 11 16.16 7.22 0.89
C ALA A 11 15.71 8.36 1.84
N GLU A 12 15.77 9.62 1.37
CA GLU A 12 15.31 10.79 2.12
C GLU A 12 13.81 10.70 2.42
N TYR A 13 12.97 10.44 1.41
CA TYR A 13 11.53 10.28 1.59
C TYR A 13 11.18 9.14 2.53
N LYS A 14 11.85 7.98 2.33
CA LYS A 14 11.64 6.84 3.21
C LYS A 14 11.97 7.18 4.67
N SER A 15 13.09 7.84 4.91
CA SER A 15 13.49 8.26 6.27
C SER A 15 12.49 9.23 6.89
N ALA A 16 12.00 10.22 6.14
CA ALA A 16 11.00 11.17 6.62
C ALA A 16 9.69 10.46 6.99
N VAL A 17 9.24 9.53 6.17
CA VAL A 17 8.03 8.73 6.42
C VAL A 17 8.21 7.82 7.64
N ASP A 18 9.33 7.10 7.74
CA ASP A 18 9.60 6.21 8.87
C ASP A 18 9.64 6.99 10.19
N ASN A 19 10.31 8.15 10.23
CA ASN A 19 10.37 9.01 11.42
C ASN A 19 8.97 9.53 11.82
N TYR A 20 8.15 9.93 10.86
CA TYR A 20 6.79 10.39 11.14
C TYR A 20 5.92 9.25 11.69
N LEU A 21 5.97 8.06 11.08
CA LEU A 21 5.19 6.90 11.52
C LEU A 21 5.63 6.37 12.89
N ASP A 22 6.91 6.51 13.23
CA ASP A 22 7.44 6.14 14.56
C ASP A 22 6.91 7.07 15.64
N ALA A 23 6.94 8.39 15.38
CA ALA A 23 6.54 9.40 16.35
C ALA A 23 5.01 9.59 16.49
N CYS A 24 4.22 9.27 15.47
CA CYS A 24 2.80 9.66 15.44
C CYS A 24 1.90 9.02 16.51
N LEU A 25 2.36 7.97 17.18
CA LEU A 25 1.64 7.28 18.27
C LEU A 25 2.28 7.47 19.64
N GLU A 26 3.40 8.19 19.76
CA GLU A 26 4.12 8.35 21.04
C GLU A 26 3.26 9.02 22.12
N GLU A 27 2.48 10.03 21.76
CA GLU A 27 1.60 10.76 22.70
C GLU A 27 0.49 9.89 23.29
N THR A 28 0.13 8.77 22.61
CA THR A 28 -0.95 7.87 23.02
C THR A 28 -0.48 6.67 23.85
N GLN A 29 0.83 6.44 23.99
CA GLN A 29 1.39 5.27 24.68
C GLN A 29 1.06 5.19 26.17
N CYS A 30 0.77 6.31 26.82
CA CYS A 30 0.40 6.35 28.24
C CYS A 30 -1.09 6.12 28.52
N ALA A 31 -1.89 5.84 27.50
CA ALA A 31 -3.32 5.65 27.65
C ALA A 31 -3.66 4.25 28.22
N SER A 32 -4.81 4.11 28.83
CA SER A 32 -5.32 2.83 29.37
C SER A 32 -5.49 1.76 28.27
N TYR A 33 -5.48 2.16 26.99
CA TYR A 33 -5.56 1.30 25.80
C TYR A 33 -4.19 1.08 25.11
N HIS A 34 -3.08 1.19 25.86
CA HIS A 34 -1.72 1.06 25.34
C HIS A 34 -1.50 -0.22 24.50
N LYS A 35 -2.15 -1.34 24.84
CA LYS A 35 -2.04 -2.57 24.03
C LYS A 35 -2.50 -2.37 22.60
N LEU A 36 -3.53 -1.55 22.36
CA LEU A 36 -4.02 -1.21 21.02
C LEU A 36 -2.97 -0.37 20.27
N THR A 37 -2.45 0.69 20.91
CA THR A 37 -1.44 1.57 20.30
C THR A 37 -0.11 0.85 20.05
N ASP A 38 0.31 -0.05 20.95
CA ASP A 38 1.47 -0.91 20.76
C ASP A 38 1.30 -1.84 19.55
N SER A 39 0.10 -2.40 19.37
CA SER A 39 -0.25 -3.24 18.23
C SER A 39 -0.22 -2.47 16.91
N MET A 40 -0.78 -1.24 16.88
CA MET A 40 -0.71 -0.34 15.72
C MET A 40 0.74 0.01 15.37
N HIS A 41 1.51 0.45 16.37
CA HIS A 41 2.92 0.83 16.22
C HIS A 41 3.78 -0.33 15.73
N TYR A 42 3.60 -1.53 16.27
CA TYR A 42 4.31 -2.74 15.86
C TYR A 42 4.23 -2.97 14.35
N SER A 43 3.05 -2.84 13.75
CA SER A 43 2.85 -3.05 12.32
C SER A 43 3.30 -1.86 11.48
N LEU A 44 3.09 -0.62 11.94
CA LEU A 44 3.54 0.60 11.26
C LEU A 44 5.06 0.64 11.12
N THR A 45 5.78 0.23 12.17
CA THR A 45 7.25 0.26 12.23
C THR A 45 7.92 -1.05 11.82
N ALA A 46 7.17 -2.02 11.32
CA ALA A 46 7.71 -3.29 10.82
C ALA A 46 8.63 -3.15 9.60
N GLY A 47 8.82 -1.93 9.09
CA GLY A 47 9.64 -1.63 7.92
C GLY A 47 8.85 -1.66 6.62
N GLY A 48 9.58 -1.81 5.50
CA GLY A 48 9.01 -1.82 4.15
C GLY A 48 9.67 -0.80 3.22
N LYS A 49 9.27 -0.82 1.95
CA LYS A 49 9.81 0.08 0.90
C LYS A 49 9.18 1.46 0.91
N ARG A 50 8.06 1.65 1.63
CA ARG A 50 7.28 2.91 1.70
C ARG A 50 6.91 3.48 0.32
N LEU A 51 6.71 2.61 -0.66
CA LEU A 51 6.53 3.00 -2.05
C LEU A 51 5.32 3.93 -2.25
N ARG A 52 4.20 3.65 -1.58
CA ARG A 52 2.98 4.45 -1.72
C ARG A 52 3.17 5.86 -1.17
N ALA A 53 3.80 5.99 0.00
CA ALA A 53 4.13 7.30 0.56
C ALA A 53 5.11 8.07 -0.33
N ILE A 54 6.13 7.42 -0.87
CA ILE A 54 7.10 8.02 -1.78
C ILE A 54 6.41 8.53 -3.06
N LEU A 55 5.45 7.79 -3.59
CA LEU A 55 4.64 8.25 -4.74
C LEU A 55 3.85 9.52 -4.41
N VAL A 56 3.22 9.62 -3.23
CA VAL A 56 2.56 10.86 -2.79
C VAL A 56 3.53 12.03 -2.80
N LEU A 57 4.70 11.89 -2.18
CA LEU A 57 5.68 12.95 -2.06
C LEU A 57 6.27 13.35 -3.41
N GLU A 58 6.60 12.38 -4.27
CA GLU A 58 7.16 12.67 -5.58
C GLU A 58 6.15 13.32 -6.53
N PHE A 59 4.89 12.84 -6.55
CA PHE A 59 3.84 13.50 -7.35
C PHE A 59 3.49 14.89 -6.82
N CYS A 60 3.55 15.13 -5.51
CA CYS A 60 3.44 16.46 -4.94
C CYS A 60 4.58 17.37 -5.44
N ARG A 61 5.82 16.89 -5.35
CA ARG A 61 7.00 17.64 -5.78
C ARG A 61 6.97 18.02 -7.27
N ILE A 62 6.69 17.06 -8.16
CA ILE A 62 6.69 17.30 -9.60
C ILE A 62 5.55 18.23 -10.05
N CYS A 63 4.48 18.32 -9.25
CA CYS A 63 3.40 19.28 -9.44
C CYS A 63 3.67 20.64 -8.78
N GLY A 64 4.86 20.86 -8.20
CA GLY A 64 5.25 22.12 -7.57
C GLY A 64 4.69 22.36 -6.18
N GLY A 65 4.23 21.29 -5.50
CA GLY A 65 3.72 21.34 -4.14
C GLY A 65 4.81 21.33 -3.07
N ASP A 66 4.39 21.55 -1.84
CA ASP A 66 5.22 21.52 -0.63
C ASP A 66 5.23 20.10 -0.07
N VAL A 67 6.38 19.43 -0.19
CA VAL A 67 6.56 18.02 0.20
C VAL A 67 6.45 17.84 1.71
N GLU A 68 6.91 18.81 2.51
CA GLU A 68 6.83 18.73 3.97
C GLU A 68 5.37 18.78 4.44
N LYS A 69 4.56 19.64 3.83
CA LYS A 69 3.11 19.69 4.10
C LYS A 69 2.35 18.47 3.59
N ALA A 70 2.86 17.79 2.58
CA ALA A 70 2.27 16.56 2.05
C ALA A 70 2.69 15.30 2.84
N LEU A 71 3.67 15.39 3.75
CA LEU A 71 4.16 14.24 4.52
C LEU A 71 3.05 13.53 5.33
N PRO A 72 2.15 14.21 6.04
CA PRO A 72 1.03 13.54 6.71
C PRO A 72 0.11 12.79 5.72
N VAL A 73 -0.11 13.34 4.53
CA VAL A 73 -0.89 12.68 3.47
C VAL A 73 -0.21 11.39 3.03
N ALA A 74 1.10 11.40 2.85
CA ALA A 74 1.90 10.23 2.50
C ALA A 74 1.87 9.17 3.61
N CYS A 75 1.98 9.58 4.88
CA CYS A 75 1.91 8.68 6.03
C CYS A 75 0.51 8.06 6.20
N GLY A 76 -0.55 8.82 5.96
CA GLY A 76 -1.92 8.28 5.98
C GLY A 76 -2.16 7.16 4.96
N VAL A 77 -1.55 7.24 3.78
CA VAL A 77 -1.60 6.12 2.81
C VAL A 77 -0.88 4.88 3.33
N GLU A 78 0.25 5.02 4.00
CA GLU A 78 0.96 3.88 4.61
C GLU A 78 0.22 3.32 5.83
N MET A 79 -0.45 4.16 6.62
CA MET A 79 -1.34 3.71 7.71
C MET A 79 -2.48 2.86 7.16
N LEU A 80 -3.13 3.33 6.09
CA LEU A 80 -4.19 2.57 5.41
C LEU A 80 -3.66 1.27 4.81
N HIS A 81 -2.50 1.28 4.19
CA HIS A 81 -1.86 0.06 3.70
C HIS A 81 -1.53 -0.91 4.84
N THR A 82 -1.11 -0.38 6.00
CA THR A 82 -0.76 -1.23 7.15
C THR A 82 -2.00 -1.89 7.75
N TYR A 83 -3.13 -1.17 7.85
CA TYR A 83 -4.37 -1.79 8.31
C TYR A 83 -4.77 -2.97 7.42
N SER A 84 -4.69 -2.81 6.09
CA SER A 84 -5.06 -3.88 5.17
C SER A 84 -4.19 -5.13 5.36
N LEU A 85 -2.89 -4.94 5.60
CA LEU A 85 -1.98 -6.06 5.88
C LEU A 85 -2.28 -6.75 7.22
N ILE A 86 -2.66 -5.99 8.27
CA ILE A 86 -3.05 -6.59 9.55
C ILE A 86 -4.30 -7.45 9.39
N HIS A 87 -5.30 -6.97 8.62
CA HIS A 87 -6.53 -7.71 8.40
C HIS A 87 -6.33 -8.90 7.46
N ASP A 88 -5.52 -8.75 6.41
CA ASP A 88 -5.18 -9.87 5.50
C ASP A 88 -4.53 -11.04 6.27
N ASP A 89 -3.66 -10.76 7.25
CA ASP A 89 -2.98 -11.79 8.03
C ASP A 89 -3.89 -12.54 9.03
N LEU A 90 -5.13 -12.07 9.28
CA LEU A 90 -6.02 -12.72 10.25
C LEU A 90 -6.41 -14.14 9.85
N PRO A 91 -6.71 -15.05 10.82
CA PRO A 91 -7.12 -16.42 10.53
C PRO A 91 -8.38 -16.58 9.68
N VAL A 92 -9.21 -15.54 9.60
CA VAL A 92 -10.42 -15.49 8.75
C VAL A 92 -10.14 -15.00 7.33
N MET A 93 -8.90 -14.64 7.06
CA MET A 93 -8.37 -14.20 5.76
C MET A 93 -7.25 -15.14 5.31
N ASP A 94 -6.04 -14.64 5.03
CA ASP A 94 -4.92 -15.44 4.53
C ASP A 94 -4.26 -16.31 5.64
N ASN A 95 -4.51 -16.03 6.93
CA ASN A 95 -3.94 -16.73 8.10
C ASN A 95 -2.42 -16.80 8.11
N ASP A 96 -1.76 -15.73 7.72
CA ASP A 96 -0.31 -15.63 7.63
C ASP A 96 0.36 -15.55 9.01
N ASP A 97 1.36 -16.39 9.25
CA ASP A 97 2.13 -16.38 10.50
C ASP A 97 3.20 -15.29 10.54
N LEU A 98 3.68 -14.85 9.38
CA LEU A 98 4.78 -13.92 9.26
C LEU A 98 4.45 -12.78 8.28
N ARG A 99 4.82 -11.56 8.65
CA ARG A 99 4.76 -10.37 7.78
C ARG A 99 6.07 -9.58 7.85
N ARG A 100 6.72 -9.37 6.71
CA ARG A 100 8.01 -8.66 6.61
C ARG A 100 9.11 -9.28 7.50
N GLY A 101 9.11 -10.62 7.63
CA GLY A 101 10.07 -11.38 8.43
C GLY A 101 9.84 -11.32 9.95
N LYS A 102 8.74 -10.72 10.41
CA LYS A 102 8.30 -10.71 11.81
C LYS A 102 7.00 -11.48 11.96
N PRO A 103 6.67 -12.00 13.16
CA PRO A 103 5.35 -12.57 13.42
C PRO A 103 4.25 -11.57 13.06
N SER A 104 3.17 -12.06 12.42
CA SER A 104 2.02 -11.21 12.08
C SER A 104 1.36 -10.66 13.35
N ASN A 105 0.62 -9.57 13.20
CA ASN A 105 0.08 -8.83 14.35
C ASN A 105 -0.78 -9.71 15.27
N HIS A 106 -1.65 -10.54 14.70
CA HIS A 106 -2.52 -11.42 15.48
C HIS A 106 -1.77 -12.50 16.28
N LYS A 107 -0.58 -12.91 15.82
CA LYS A 107 0.28 -13.86 16.58
C LYS A 107 0.91 -13.21 17.82
N VAL A 108 1.17 -11.90 17.77
CA VAL A 108 1.79 -11.16 18.87
C VAL A 108 0.74 -10.65 19.87
N PHE A 109 -0.35 -10.05 19.39
CA PHE A 109 -1.32 -9.34 20.21
C PHE A 109 -2.65 -10.06 20.37
N GLY A 110 -2.91 -11.11 19.60
CA GLY A 110 -4.17 -11.84 19.53
C GLY A 110 -5.13 -11.23 18.50
N GLU A 111 -6.03 -12.06 17.98
CA GLU A 111 -6.94 -11.73 16.87
C GLU A 111 -7.81 -10.50 17.15
N CYS A 112 -8.39 -10.41 18.34
CA CYS A 112 -9.24 -9.27 18.72
C CYS A 112 -8.47 -7.95 18.69
N THR A 113 -7.24 -7.92 19.27
CA THR A 113 -6.43 -6.70 19.28
C THR A 113 -5.94 -6.36 17.87
N ALA A 114 -5.57 -7.34 17.05
CA ALA A 114 -5.17 -7.13 15.67
C ALA A 114 -6.31 -6.56 14.83
N THR A 115 -7.55 -7.09 14.97
CA THR A 115 -8.73 -6.55 14.29
C THR A 115 -8.95 -5.08 14.65
N LEU A 116 -8.95 -4.77 15.96
CA LEU A 116 -9.12 -3.39 16.43
C LEU A 116 -7.97 -2.47 16.02
N ALA A 117 -6.74 -2.99 15.92
CA ALA A 117 -5.59 -2.22 15.45
C ALA A 117 -5.73 -1.83 13.97
N GLY A 118 -6.24 -2.74 13.14
CA GLY A 118 -6.57 -2.43 11.75
C GLY A 118 -7.67 -1.36 11.64
N ASP A 119 -8.77 -1.52 12.38
CA ASP A 119 -9.87 -0.53 12.42
C ASP A 119 -9.39 0.86 12.85
N ALA A 120 -8.58 0.90 13.92
CA ALA A 120 -8.04 2.14 14.45
C ALA A 120 -7.05 2.80 13.48
N LEU A 121 -6.20 2.03 12.81
CA LEU A 121 -5.28 2.55 11.79
C LEU A 121 -6.03 3.11 10.58
N GLN A 122 -7.12 2.48 10.16
CA GLN A 122 -7.95 3.01 9.08
C GLN A 122 -8.52 4.39 9.46
N ALA A 123 -9.09 4.52 10.66
CA ALA A 123 -9.61 5.81 11.16
C ALA A 123 -8.49 6.85 11.29
N PHE A 124 -7.34 6.45 11.85
CA PHE A 124 -6.18 7.32 12.05
C PHE A 124 -5.55 7.78 10.72
N ALA A 125 -5.60 6.96 9.68
CA ALA A 125 -5.19 7.37 8.33
C ALA A 125 -6.00 8.56 7.82
N PHE A 126 -7.33 8.54 8.00
CA PHE A 126 -8.19 9.67 7.61
C PHE A 126 -7.99 10.90 8.49
N GLU A 127 -7.85 10.73 9.79
CA GLU A 127 -7.52 11.81 10.72
C GLU A 127 -6.23 12.51 10.30
N THR A 128 -5.18 11.74 10.02
CA THR A 128 -3.87 12.24 9.59
C THR A 128 -3.94 12.99 8.26
N VAL A 129 -4.63 12.44 7.26
CA VAL A 129 -4.77 13.07 5.94
C VAL A 129 -5.60 14.35 6.01
N LEU A 130 -6.72 14.34 6.75
CA LEU A 130 -7.61 15.50 6.87
C LEU A 130 -7.01 16.58 7.77
N GLY A 131 -6.15 16.22 8.72
CA GLY A 131 -5.38 17.13 9.57
C GLY A 131 -4.09 17.67 8.93
N ALA A 132 -3.74 17.27 7.71
CA ALA A 132 -2.54 17.75 7.03
C ALA A 132 -2.53 19.29 6.89
N PRO A 133 -1.37 19.96 7.02
CA PRO A 133 -1.24 21.43 6.96
C PRO A 133 -1.35 21.95 5.50
N LEU A 134 -2.43 21.54 4.84
CA LEU A 134 -2.81 21.91 3.48
C LEU A 134 -4.06 22.81 3.49
N PRO A 135 -4.36 23.55 2.44
CA PRO A 135 -5.68 24.16 2.26
C PRO A 135 -6.78 23.10 2.41
N ALA A 136 -7.86 23.44 3.13
CA ALA A 136 -8.92 22.50 3.51
C ALA A 136 -9.50 21.71 2.31
N GLU A 137 -9.67 22.37 1.19
CA GLU A 137 -10.12 21.76 -0.07
C GLU A 137 -9.17 20.69 -0.62
N ARG A 138 -7.85 20.86 -0.42
CA ARG A 138 -6.84 19.88 -0.85
C ARG A 138 -6.79 18.68 0.11
N ALA A 139 -6.84 18.94 1.42
CA ALA A 139 -6.93 17.88 2.42
C ALA A 139 -8.21 17.04 2.21
N LEU A 140 -9.36 17.69 1.97
CA LEU A 140 -10.61 17.01 1.65
C LEU A 140 -10.51 16.19 0.37
N ALA A 141 -9.87 16.72 -0.68
CA ALA A 141 -9.66 15.99 -1.93
C ALA A 141 -8.80 14.73 -1.69
N CYS A 142 -7.71 14.84 -0.93
CA CYS A 142 -6.87 13.70 -0.53
C CYS A 142 -7.68 12.65 0.25
N GLY A 143 -8.45 13.07 1.26
CA GLY A 143 -9.29 12.17 2.06
C GLY A 143 -10.34 11.43 1.21
N ARG A 144 -10.97 12.11 0.25
CA ARG A 144 -11.94 11.47 -0.67
C ARG A 144 -11.28 10.45 -1.61
N ILE A 145 -10.08 10.75 -2.12
CA ILE A 145 -9.31 9.81 -2.97
C ILE A 145 -8.96 8.57 -2.14
N LEU A 146 -8.46 8.75 -0.92
CA LEU A 146 -8.11 7.67 -0.02
C LEU A 146 -9.33 6.81 0.33
N ALA A 147 -10.48 7.43 0.65
CA ALA A 147 -11.72 6.72 0.99
C ALA A 147 -12.23 5.85 -0.16
N LYS A 148 -12.16 6.35 -1.39
CA LYS A 148 -12.53 5.56 -2.57
C LYS A 148 -11.63 4.34 -2.75
N ALA A 149 -10.31 4.51 -2.57
CA ALA A 149 -9.34 3.42 -2.71
C ALA A 149 -9.43 2.39 -1.56
N ALA A 150 -9.82 2.81 -0.36
CA ALA A 150 -10.00 1.92 0.79
C ALA A 150 -11.27 1.06 0.71
N GLY A 151 -12.33 1.63 0.15
CA GLY A 151 -13.68 1.08 0.21
C GLY A 151 -13.97 -0.08 -0.77
N HIS A 152 -15.28 -0.27 -1.01
CA HIS A 152 -15.81 -1.37 -1.84
C HIS A 152 -15.39 -1.31 -3.30
N GLU A 153 -15.07 -0.13 -3.83
CA GLU A 153 -14.53 0.03 -5.19
C GLU A 153 -13.01 -0.19 -5.26
N GLY A 154 -12.34 -0.28 -4.12
CA GLY A 154 -10.89 -0.44 -4.00
C GLY A 154 -10.49 -1.69 -3.21
N ILE A 155 -9.64 -1.53 -2.19
CA ILE A 155 -9.00 -2.64 -1.46
C ILE A 155 -10.01 -3.65 -0.91
N CYS A 156 -11.07 -3.20 -0.23
CA CYS A 156 -12.06 -4.12 0.34
C CYS A 156 -12.76 -4.95 -0.75
N GLY A 157 -13.13 -4.31 -1.87
CA GLY A 157 -13.72 -5.03 -3.00
C GLY A 157 -12.75 -5.99 -3.68
N GLY A 158 -11.48 -5.59 -3.79
CA GLY A 158 -10.42 -6.45 -4.33
C GLY A 158 -10.14 -7.66 -3.43
N GLN A 159 -10.09 -7.46 -2.12
CA GLN A 159 -9.92 -8.55 -1.16
C GLN A 159 -11.11 -9.52 -1.17
N GLN A 160 -12.34 -9.00 -1.29
CA GLN A 160 -13.53 -9.86 -1.42
C GLN A 160 -13.45 -10.75 -2.66
N LEU A 161 -13.03 -10.20 -3.81
CA LEU A 161 -12.88 -10.97 -5.04
C LEU A 161 -11.76 -12.01 -4.93
N ASP A 162 -10.64 -11.64 -4.32
CA ASP A 162 -9.49 -12.53 -4.13
C ASP A 162 -9.91 -13.78 -3.32
N LEU A 163 -10.58 -13.59 -2.19
CA LEU A 163 -11.07 -14.69 -1.36
C LEU A 163 -12.20 -15.50 -2.01
N GLU A 164 -13.16 -14.85 -2.69
CA GLU A 164 -14.29 -15.52 -3.33
C GLU A 164 -13.85 -16.38 -4.51
N TRP A 165 -12.79 -15.97 -5.19
CA TRP A 165 -12.29 -16.63 -6.40
C TRP A 165 -11.08 -17.53 -6.13
N GLU A 166 -10.69 -17.71 -4.88
CA GLU A 166 -9.63 -18.63 -4.48
C GLU A 166 -9.95 -20.08 -4.90
N GLY A 167 -8.93 -20.81 -5.36
CA GLY A 167 -9.05 -22.21 -5.75
C GLY A 167 -9.76 -22.47 -7.09
N ARG A 168 -10.12 -21.41 -7.86
CA ARG A 168 -10.65 -21.55 -9.22
C ARG A 168 -9.66 -21.01 -10.26
N ALA A 169 -9.68 -21.58 -11.46
CA ALA A 169 -8.93 -21.02 -12.58
C ALA A 169 -9.55 -19.68 -13.01
N LEU A 170 -8.75 -18.62 -13.03
CA LEU A 170 -9.16 -17.28 -13.44
C LEU A 170 -8.81 -17.03 -14.90
N THR A 171 -9.58 -16.18 -15.56
CA THR A 171 -9.20 -15.54 -16.82
C THR A 171 -8.25 -14.36 -16.55
N GLU A 172 -7.55 -13.88 -17.57
CA GLU A 172 -6.69 -12.70 -17.48
C GLU A 172 -7.46 -11.46 -17.01
N ASP A 173 -8.69 -11.25 -17.51
CA ASP A 173 -9.56 -10.13 -17.12
C ASP A 173 -9.97 -10.21 -15.65
N GLU A 174 -10.32 -11.38 -15.14
CA GLU A 174 -10.67 -11.60 -13.73
C GLU A 174 -9.48 -11.37 -12.80
N LEU A 175 -8.31 -11.90 -13.16
CA LEU A 175 -7.08 -11.66 -12.40
C LEU A 175 -6.72 -10.16 -12.39
N HIS A 176 -6.84 -9.50 -13.55
CA HIS A 176 -6.63 -8.06 -13.65
C HIS A 176 -7.59 -7.27 -12.76
N GLU A 177 -8.87 -7.67 -12.68
CA GLU A 177 -9.87 -7.01 -11.82
C GLU A 177 -9.52 -7.10 -10.34
N ILE A 178 -9.04 -8.25 -9.84
CA ILE A 178 -8.55 -8.39 -8.47
C ILE A 178 -7.40 -7.39 -8.22
N HIS A 179 -6.38 -7.42 -9.07
CA HIS A 179 -5.19 -6.60 -8.89
C HIS A 179 -5.45 -5.11 -9.04
N LEU A 180 -6.36 -4.73 -9.94
CA LEU A 180 -6.79 -3.34 -10.11
C LEU A 180 -7.37 -2.77 -8.80
N ARG A 181 -8.14 -3.59 -8.06
CA ARG A 181 -8.79 -3.17 -6.82
C ARG A 181 -7.91 -3.38 -5.60
N LYS A 182 -7.38 -4.59 -5.40
CA LYS A 182 -6.61 -4.95 -4.21
C LYS A 182 -5.29 -4.17 -4.12
N THR A 183 -4.57 -4.01 -5.24
CA THR A 183 -3.21 -3.46 -5.28
C THR A 183 -3.15 -2.08 -5.94
N SER A 184 -3.64 -1.97 -7.19
CA SER A 184 -3.45 -0.78 -8.01
C SER A 184 -4.28 0.41 -7.52
N ALA A 185 -5.44 0.19 -6.91
CA ALA A 185 -6.29 1.26 -6.39
C ALA A 185 -5.56 2.17 -5.40
N LEU A 186 -4.78 1.60 -4.47
CA LEU A 186 -4.04 2.40 -3.49
C LEU A 186 -2.77 3.03 -4.08
N ILE A 187 -2.13 2.40 -5.06
CA ILE A 187 -1.03 3.01 -5.83
C ILE A 187 -1.55 4.23 -6.61
N ARG A 188 -2.69 4.08 -7.27
CA ARG A 188 -3.35 5.16 -8.00
C ARG A 188 -3.78 6.29 -7.08
N ALA A 189 -4.34 5.94 -5.92
CA ALA A 189 -4.67 6.92 -4.89
C ALA A 189 -3.44 7.71 -4.44
N ALA A 190 -2.31 7.06 -4.20
CA ALA A 190 -1.07 7.70 -3.79
C ALA A 190 -0.60 8.76 -4.81
N CYS A 191 -0.56 8.42 -6.10
CA CYS A 191 -0.19 9.36 -7.16
C CYS A 191 -1.17 10.55 -7.23
N LEU A 192 -2.49 10.28 -7.19
CA LEU A 192 -3.52 11.32 -7.25
C LEU A 192 -3.55 12.20 -6.01
N MET A 193 -3.29 11.65 -4.83
CA MET A 193 -3.20 12.42 -3.57
C MET A 193 -1.99 13.36 -3.60
N GLY A 194 -0.86 12.94 -4.16
CA GLY A 194 0.29 13.82 -4.36
C GLY A 194 -0.06 15.02 -5.25
N VAL A 195 -0.74 14.78 -6.39
CA VAL A 195 -1.22 15.86 -7.27
C VAL A 195 -2.23 16.77 -6.55
N ALA A 196 -3.16 16.19 -5.77
CA ALA A 196 -4.17 16.95 -5.02
C ALA A 196 -3.53 17.81 -3.93
N ALA A 197 -2.57 17.29 -3.18
CA ALA A 197 -1.81 18.02 -2.16
C ALA A 197 -1.08 19.23 -2.75
N ALA A 198 -0.52 19.11 -3.95
CA ALA A 198 0.09 20.20 -4.68
C ALA A 198 -0.93 21.22 -5.22
N GLY A 199 -2.21 20.86 -5.34
CA GLY A 199 -3.21 21.66 -6.07
C GLY A 199 -3.04 21.57 -7.58
N GLY A 200 -2.59 20.43 -8.08
CA GLY A 200 -2.30 20.21 -9.49
C GLY A 200 -3.51 20.31 -10.41
N THR A 201 -3.25 20.54 -11.69
CA THR A 201 -4.24 20.70 -12.75
C THR A 201 -4.94 19.38 -13.10
N GLN A 202 -6.06 19.46 -13.85
CA GLN A 202 -6.72 18.24 -14.35
C GLN A 202 -5.80 17.42 -15.28
N ALA A 203 -5.03 18.09 -16.14
CA ALA A 203 -4.06 17.40 -17.01
C ALA A 203 -2.98 16.61 -16.21
N GLN A 204 -2.51 17.18 -15.09
CA GLN A 204 -1.59 16.49 -14.19
C GLN A 204 -2.26 15.29 -13.50
N ARG A 205 -3.53 15.42 -13.09
CA ARG A 205 -4.31 14.30 -12.52
C ARG A 205 -4.48 13.16 -13.53
N ASP A 206 -4.83 13.49 -14.76
CA ASP A 206 -5.02 12.50 -15.83
C ASP A 206 -3.70 11.79 -16.17
N ALA A 207 -2.58 12.52 -16.18
CA ALA A 207 -1.25 11.95 -16.39
C ALA A 207 -0.84 11.03 -15.21
N ALA A 208 -1.08 11.46 -13.96
CA ALA A 208 -0.81 10.67 -12.79
C ALA A 208 -1.65 9.40 -12.74
N ALA A 209 -2.92 9.47 -13.13
CA ALA A 209 -3.81 8.32 -13.23
C ALA A 209 -3.28 7.29 -14.23
N ARG A 210 -2.94 7.71 -15.45
CA ARG A 210 -2.38 6.82 -16.48
C ARG A 210 -1.06 6.18 -16.01
N TYR A 211 -0.16 6.97 -15.42
CA TYR A 211 1.09 6.44 -14.86
C TYR A 211 0.81 5.36 -13.82
N ALA A 212 -0.11 5.63 -12.90
CA ALA A 212 -0.43 4.70 -11.82
C ALA A 212 -1.08 3.40 -12.32
N ASP A 213 -1.92 3.48 -13.36
CA ASP A 213 -2.56 2.32 -13.96
C ASP A 213 -1.49 1.40 -14.61
N HIS A 214 -0.56 1.95 -15.38
CA HIS A 214 0.56 1.20 -15.95
C HIS A 214 1.50 0.65 -14.87
N PHE A 215 1.87 1.49 -13.92
CA PHE A 215 2.77 1.09 -12.83
C PHE A 215 2.15 -0.01 -11.95
N GLY A 216 0.88 0.10 -11.61
CA GLY A 216 0.17 -0.90 -10.79
C GLY A 216 0.09 -2.26 -11.49
N TYR A 217 -0.17 -2.27 -12.80
CA TYR A 217 -0.20 -3.48 -13.60
C TYR A 217 1.20 -4.14 -13.66
N ALA A 218 2.23 -3.39 -14.03
CA ALA A 218 3.61 -3.88 -14.07
C ALA A 218 4.11 -4.34 -12.69
N PHE A 219 3.70 -3.64 -11.61
CA PHE A 219 4.08 -3.98 -10.24
C PHE A 219 3.57 -5.37 -9.86
N GLN A 220 2.30 -5.67 -10.17
CA GLN A 220 1.70 -6.96 -9.83
C GLN A 220 2.32 -8.10 -10.66
N ILE A 221 2.45 -7.92 -11.99
CA ILE A 221 3.10 -8.93 -12.83
C ILE A 221 4.52 -9.23 -12.31
N ARG A 222 5.24 -8.19 -11.88
CA ARG A 222 6.58 -8.37 -11.32
C ARG A 222 6.55 -9.08 -9.97
N ASP A 223 5.57 -8.85 -9.13
CA ASP A 223 5.39 -9.53 -7.84
C ASP A 223 5.18 -11.03 -8.07
N ASP A 224 4.27 -11.40 -8.95
CA ASP A 224 4.00 -12.78 -9.38
C ASP A 224 5.26 -13.46 -9.96
N MET A 225 6.05 -12.72 -10.76
CA MET A 225 7.32 -13.24 -11.27
C MET A 225 8.32 -13.49 -10.15
N LEU A 226 8.40 -12.62 -9.14
CA LEU A 226 9.34 -12.77 -8.02
C LEU A 226 8.97 -13.97 -7.13
N ASP A 227 7.69 -14.33 -7.03
CA ASP A 227 7.27 -15.54 -6.35
C ASP A 227 7.77 -16.81 -7.05
N VAL A 228 7.99 -16.77 -8.37
CA VAL A 228 8.48 -17.91 -9.17
C VAL A 228 10.00 -17.97 -9.29
N ILE A 229 10.66 -16.81 -9.52
CA ILE A 229 12.11 -16.74 -9.87
C ILE A 229 12.93 -15.90 -8.90
N GLY A 230 12.31 -15.37 -7.85
CA GLY A 230 12.97 -14.55 -6.84
C GLY A 230 13.91 -15.35 -5.95
N ASP A 231 14.53 -14.64 -5.00
CA ASP A 231 15.18 -15.25 -3.86
C ASP A 231 14.52 -14.74 -2.58
N GLU A 232 14.32 -15.61 -1.60
CA GLU A 232 13.58 -15.33 -0.37
C GLU A 232 14.10 -14.11 0.41
N LYS A 233 15.42 -13.84 0.32
CA LYS A 233 16.03 -12.69 1.00
C LYS A 233 15.62 -11.35 0.36
N THR A 234 15.44 -11.38 -0.96
CA THR A 234 15.04 -10.18 -1.74
C THR A 234 13.53 -9.99 -1.73
N PHE A 235 12.77 -11.08 -1.78
CA PHE A 235 11.31 -11.06 -1.83
C PHE A 235 10.69 -10.78 -0.44
N GLY A 236 11.27 -11.34 0.62
CA GLY A 236 10.79 -11.15 2.00
C GLY A 236 9.61 -12.03 2.38
N LYS A 237 9.23 -12.98 1.51
CA LYS A 237 8.26 -14.07 1.71
C LYS A 237 8.87 -15.38 1.21
N PRO A 238 8.36 -16.56 1.63
CA PRO A 238 8.67 -17.83 0.98
C PRO A 238 8.34 -17.79 -0.50
N ILE A 239 9.16 -18.40 -1.35
CA ILE A 239 8.93 -18.52 -2.79
C ILE A 239 7.91 -19.62 -3.03
N GLY A 240 6.96 -19.38 -3.98
CA GLY A 240 5.91 -20.35 -4.32
C GLY A 240 4.69 -20.30 -3.40
N SER A 241 4.57 -19.27 -2.54
CA SER A 241 3.43 -19.11 -1.64
C SER A 241 2.10 -19.01 -2.40
N ASP A 242 2.05 -18.27 -3.49
CA ASP A 242 0.83 -18.10 -4.30
C ASP A 242 0.34 -19.45 -4.85
N ARG A 243 1.28 -20.34 -5.22
CA ARG A 243 0.94 -21.67 -5.73
C ARG A 243 0.47 -22.62 -4.63
N GLU A 244 1.05 -22.53 -3.44
CA GLU A 244 0.63 -23.32 -2.26
C GLU A 244 -0.78 -22.91 -1.81
N GLU A 245 -1.12 -21.63 -1.93
CA GLU A 245 -2.44 -21.07 -1.64
C GLU A 245 -3.45 -21.28 -2.78
N GLY A 246 -3.04 -21.88 -3.90
CA GLY A 246 -3.93 -22.15 -5.04
C GLY A 246 -4.35 -20.89 -5.81
N LYS A 247 -3.61 -19.78 -5.67
CA LYS A 247 -3.85 -18.52 -6.37
C LYS A 247 -3.39 -18.62 -7.82
N THR A 248 -4.18 -18.09 -8.75
CA THR A 248 -3.80 -17.94 -10.16
C THR A 248 -2.95 -16.69 -10.31
N THR A 249 -1.80 -16.78 -10.99
CA THR A 249 -0.88 -15.67 -11.22
C THR A 249 -0.79 -15.30 -12.72
N PHE A 250 -0.26 -14.13 -13.04
CA PHE A 250 0.03 -13.77 -14.43
C PHE A 250 1.07 -14.72 -15.06
N VAL A 251 1.99 -15.26 -14.26
CA VAL A 251 2.97 -16.22 -14.76
C VAL A 251 2.31 -17.55 -15.15
N ASP A 252 1.28 -17.98 -14.41
CA ASP A 252 0.51 -19.19 -14.76
C ASP A 252 -0.29 -19.01 -16.05
N LEU A 253 -0.88 -17.81 -16.26
CA LEU A 253 -1.71 -17.53 -17.42
C LEU A 253 -0.92 -17.24 -18.69
N LEU A 254 0.16 -16.49 -18.58
CA LEU A 254 0.87 -15.92 -19.73
C LEU A 254 2.26 -16.55 -19.94
N GLY A 255 2.79 -17.21 -18.92
CA GLY A 255 4.18 -17.67 -18.89
C GLY A 255 5.16 -16.56 -18.56
N LEU A 256 6.34 -16.94 -18.08
CA LEU A 256 7.35 -16.01 -17.57
C LEU A 256 7.87 -15.03 -18.63
N GLU A 257 8.10 -15.49 -19.87
CA GLU A 257 8.64 -14.65 -20.95
C GLU A 257 7.67 -13.52 -21.33
N LYS A 258 6.37 -13.83 -21.48
CA LYS A 258 5.35 -12.83 -21.77
C LYS A 258 5.18 -11.86 -20.61
N SER A 259 5.20 -12.34 -19.37
CA SER A 259 5.16 -11.50 -18.16
C SER A 259 6.34 -10.52 -18.12
N GLN A 260 7.54 -10.97 -18.43
CA GLN A 260 8.72 -10.09 -18.54
C GLN A 260 8.58 -9.03 -19.63
N GLN A 261 7.98 -9.38 -20.77
CA GLN A 261 7.70 -8.44 -21.83
C GLN A 261 6.73 -7.35 -21.39
N LEU A 262 5.59 -7.74 -20.79
CA LEU A 262 4.57 -6.80 -20.29
C LEU A 262 5.14 -5.82 -19.25
N VAL A 263 5.96 -6.28 -18.32
CA VAL A 263 6.63 -5.39 -17.33
C VAL A 263 7.52 -4.33 -18.01
N ARG A 264 8.07 -4.61 -19.18
CA ARG A 264 8.89 -3.63 -19.93
C ARG A 264 8.06 -2.66 -20.77
N GLU A 265 6.88 -3.09 -21.20
CA GLU A 265 5.95 -2.28 -22.02
C GLU A 265 5.18 -1.27 -21.16
N HIS A 266 4.96 -1.60 -19.89
CA HIS A 266 4.24 -0.78 -18.92
C HIS A 266 5.18 0.00 -18.00
#